data_9eeb9dbe3f270c04f19a58dc975ab653
#
_entry.id   9eeb9dbe3f270c04f19a58dc975ab653
#
_cell.length_a   1.000
_cell.length_b   1.000
_cell.length_c   1.000
_cell.angle_alpha   90.00
_cell.angle_beta   90.00
_cell.angle_gamma   90.00
#
_symmetry.space_group_name_H-M   'P 1'
#
loop_
_entity.id
_entity.type
_entity.pdbx_description
1 polymer ?
#
loop_
_entity_poly.entity_id
_entity_poly.type
_entity_poly.pdbx_seq_one_letter_code
_entity_poly.pdbx_strand_id
1 'polypeptide(L)'
;MKRFYAVLLVVIFLTSCKDKVEDPYVWKEIKVKATAYNSLGYQTSSNPSIAAWGDSLKPEMKCIAVSRDLIKLGLKHNTPVKIQGLDSIYLVKDKMHRRKRNQIDIYMGVDVKKAKEWGIRRLKIQYGVLKSELPNDSIH
;
A
#
# COMPACT_ATOMS: atom_id res chain seq x y z
N MET A 1 30.58 -43.05 51.49
CA MET A 1 29.62 -41.92 51.51
C MET A 1 29.58 -41.29 50.10
N LYS A 2 28.52 -41.59 49.37
CA LYS A 2 28.34 -41.05 47.98
C LYS A 2 27.45 -39.82 48.09
N ARG A 3 27.98 -38.63 47.81
CA ARG A 3 27.20 -37.40 47.75
C ARG A 3 26.55 -37.30 46.36
N PHE A 4 25.23 -37.44 46.31
CA PHE A 4 24.45 -37.15 45.11
C PHE A 4 24.25 -35.65 45.01
N TYR A 5 24.89 -35.02 44.05
CA TYR A 5 24.58 -33.65 43.66
C TYR A 5 23.39 -33.69 42.69
N ALA A 6 22.22 -33.34 43.21
CA ALA A 6 21.07 -33.07 42.35
C ALA A 6 21.30 -31.78 41.62
N VAL A 7 21.62 -31.87 40.33
CA VAL A 7 21.67 -30.70 39.43
C VAL A 7 20.23 -30.37 39.08
N LEU A 8 19.70 -29.34 39.74
CA LEU A 8 18.40 -28.77 39.44
C LEU A 8 18.54 -27.94 38.13
N LEU A 9 18.12 -28.57 37.04
CA LEU A 9 18.13 -27.93 35.70
C LEU A 9 16.90 -27.02 35.58
N VAL A 10 17.08 -25.74 35.96
CA VAL A 10 16.06 -24.72 35.80
C VAL A 10 15.95 -24.40 34.32
N VAL A 11 14.97 -25.02 33.64
CA VAL A 11 14.59 -24.69 32.29
C VAL A 11 13.80 -23.37 32.33
N ILE A 12 14.50 -22.25 32.10
CA ILE A 12 13.85 -20.97 31.93
C ILE A 12 13.18 -20.99 30.56
N PHE A 13 11.88 -21.24 30.52
CA PHE A 13 11.06 -20.99 29.38
C PHE A 13 10.98 -19.45 29.17
N LEU A 14 11.84 -18.92 28.33
CA LEU A 14 11.67 -17.57 27.80
C LEU A 14 10.44 -17.60 26.89
N THR A 15 9.28 -17.39 27.46
CA THR A 15 8.08 -17.04 26.69
C THR A 15 8.31 -15.67 26.11
N SER A 16 8.90 -15.63 24.92
CA SER A 16 8.92 -14.43 24.08
C SER A 16 7.49 -14.12 23.68
N CYS A 17 6.80 -13.31 24.47
CA CYS A 17 5.62 -12.60 24.04
C CYS A 17 6.06 -11.69 22.89
N LYS A 18 5.89 -12.16 21.65
CA LYS A 18 5.84 -11.26 20.51
C LYS A 18 4.56 -10.46 20.68
N ASP A 19 4.69 -9.24 21.18
CA ASP A 19 3.60 -8.26 21.10
C ASP A 19 3.14 -8.24 19.64
N LYS A 20 1.93 -8.75 19.40
CA LYS A 20 1.30 -8.61 18.09
C LYS A 20 1.07 -7.12 17.90
N VAL A 21 1.93 -6.47 17.13
CA VAL A 21 1.68 -5.10 16.68
C VAL A 21 0.35 -5.14 15.94
N GLU A 22 -0.67 -4.59 16.58
CA GLU A 22 -2.02 -4.58 16.03
C GLU A 22 -2.02 -3.71 14.78
N ASP A 23 -2.58 -4.24 13.68
CA ASP A 23 -2.71 -3.47 12.43
C ASP A 23 -3.56 -2.22 12.70
N PRO A 24 -3.04 -1.00 12.52
CA PRO A 24 -3.78 0.23 12.78
C PRO A 24 -4.88 0.50 11.75
N TYR A 25 -4.97 -0.33 10.69
CA TYR A 25 -5.90 -0.13 9.58
C TYR A 25 -7.07 -1.10 9.62
N VAL A 26 -8.25 -0.60 9.21
CA VAL A 26 -9.35 -1.42 8.69
C VAL A 26 -9.21 -1.45 7.18
N TRP A 27 -9.11 -2.64 6.61
CA TRP A 27 -8.94 -2.85 5.17
C TRP A 27 -10.30 -2.95 4.49
N LYS A 28 -10.59 -2.02 3.57
CA LYS A 28 -11.81 -2.00 2.75
C LYS A 28 -11.49 -2.49 1.35
N GLU A 29 -12.36 -3.31 0.76
CA GLU A 29 -12.17 -3.87 -0.59
C GLU A 29 -13.05 -3.15 -1.62
N ILE A 30 -12.49 -2.90 -2.80
CA ILE A 30 -13.22 -2.36 -3.95
C ILE A 30 -12.64 -2.93 -5.26
N LYS A 31 -13.48 -3.10 -6.28
CA LYS A 31 -13.05 -3.41 -7.65
C LYS A 31 -12.77 -2.12 -8.42
N VAL A 32 -11.63 -2.07 -9.10
CA VAL A 32 -11.20 -0.90 -9.89
C VAL A 32 -10.67 -1.32 -11.25
N LYS A 33 -10.62 -0.36 -12.16
CA LYS A 33 -9.79 -0.44 -13.36
C LYS A 33 -8.35 -0.06 -12.97
N ALA A 34 -7.37 -0.88 -13.34
CA ALA A 34 -5.96 -0.64 -13.07
C ALA A 34 -5.18 -0.51 -14.37
N THR A 35 -4.46 0.57 -14.52
CA THR A 35 -3.49 0.84 -15.57
C THR A 35 -2.10 1.03 -14.97
N ALA A 36 -1.09 1.26 -15.77
CA ALA A 36 0.26 1.56 -15.29
C ALA A 36 0.86 2.75 -16.03
N TYR A 37 1.71 3.51 -15.35
CA TYR A 37 2.41 4.66 -15.91
C TYR A 37 3.87 4.72 -15.46
N ASN A 38 4.66 5.51 -16.15
CA ASN A 38 6.05 5.80 -15.83
C ASN A 38 6.38 7.30 -15.92
N SER A 39 7.45 7.70 -15.26
CA SER A 39 7.92 9.08 -15.20
C SER A 39 9.07 9.34 -16.18
N LEU A 40 8.80 9.22 -17.48
CA LEU A 40 9.77 9.59 -18.50
C LEU A 40 9.59 11.05 -18.87
N GLY A 41 10.66 11.83 -18.86
CA GLY A 41 10.64 13.26 -19.09
C GLY A 41 9.98 13.73 -20.39
N TYR A 42 9.90 12.88 -21.40
CA TYR A 42 9.23 13.16 -22.68
C TYR A 42 7.73 12.82 -22.71
N GLN A 43 7.21 12.15 -21.67
CA GLN A 43 5.81 11.66 -21.62
C GLN A 43 4.90 12.53 -20.77
N THR A 44 5.45 13.41 -19.95
CA THR A 44 4.71 14.23 -18.98
C THR A 44 5.19 15.68 -19.03
N SER A 45 4.50 16.55 -18.28
CA SER A 45 4.86 17.98 -18.16
C SER A 45 6.28 18.18 -17.63
N SER A 46 6.76 19.39 -17.59
CA SER A 46 8.13 19.83 -17.26
C SER A 46 8.78 19.23 -15.99
N ASN A 47 8.00 18.56 -15.14
CA ASN A 47 8.50 17.91 -13.93
C ASN A 47 7.78 16.56 -13.66
N PRO A 48 8.10 15.50 -14.43
CA PRO A 48 7.39 14.22 -14.39
C PRO A 48 7.54 13.44 -13.08
N SER A 49 8.54 13.77 -12.26
CA SER A 49 8.81 13.10 -10.99
C SER A 49 8.10 13.74 -9.80
N ILE A 50 7.39 14.84 -9.98
CA ILE A 50 6.59 15.46 -8.91
C ILE A 50 5.13 15.05 -9.06
N ALA A 51 4.59 14.38 -8.04
CA ALA A 51 3.20 13.96 -7.98
C ALA A 51 2.26 15.11 -7.56
N ALA A 52 0.95 14.89 -7.70
CA ALA A 52 -0.07 15.91 -7.49
C ALA A 52 -0.14 16.52 -6.08
N TRP A 53 0.42 15.85 -5.09
CA TRP A 53 0.56 16.38 -3.72
C TRP A 53 1.98 16.88 -3.39
N GLY A 54 2.85 16.99 -4.40
CA GLY A 54 4.22 17.49 -4.23
C GLY A 54 5.25 16.43 -3.89
N ASP A 55 4.88 15.16 -3.82
CA ASP A 55 5.85 14.07 -3.59
C ASP A 55 6.79 13.94 -4.79
N SER A 56 8.08 13.82 -4.51
CA SER A 56 9.07 13.44 -5.52
C SER A 56 9.07 11.93 -5.70
N LEU A 57 8.71 11.46 -6.90
CA LEU A 57 8.65 10.04 -7.22
C LEU A 57 10.03 9.53 -7.61
N LYS A 58 10.48 8.47 -6.95
CA LYS A 58 11.72 7.75 -7.29
C LYS A 58 11.36 6.46 -8.04
N PRO A 59 12.22 5.98 -8.95
CA PRO A 59 11.93 4.80 -9.79
C PRO A 59 11.51 3.55 -9.03
N GLU A 60 12.04 3.33 -7.83
CA GLU A 60 11.80 2.17 -6.98
C GLU A 60 10.54 2.27 -6.10
N MET A 61 9.87 3.42 -6.08
CA MET A 61 8.71 3.63 -5.21
C MET A 61 7.54 2.74 -5.60
N LYS A 62 6.91 2.15 -4.59
CA LYS A 62 5.63 1.43 -4.71
C LYS A 62 4.49 2.40 -4.46
N CYS A 63 3.98 3.02 -5.52
CA CYS A 63 2.91 4.00 -5.40
C CYS A 63 1.93 3.96 -6.57
N ILE A 64 0.79 4.59 -6.37
CA ILE A 64 -0.30 4.67 -7.34
C ILE A 64 -0.84 6.09 -7.43
N ALA A 65 -1.37 6.43 -8.60
CA ALA A 65 -2.31 7.52 -8.79
C ALA A 65 -3.74 6.98 -8.69
N VAL A 66 -4.66 7.79 -8.17
CA VAL A 66 -6.07 7.40 -8.01
C VAL A 66 -7.00 8.41 -8.66
N SER A 67 -8.12 7.94 -9.21
CA SER A 67 -9.20 8.81 -9.67
C SER A 67 -9.86 9.53 -8.49
N ARG A 68 -10.38 10.74 -8.74
CA ARG A 68 -10.84 11.65 -7.68
C ARG A 68 -12.05 11.15 -6.89
N ASP A 69 -12.87 10.29 -7.49
CA ASP A 69 -13.97 9.60 -6.81
C ASP A 69 -13.47 8.63 -5.75
N LEU A 70 -12.35 7.94 -6.00
CA LEU A 70 -11.73 7.05 -5.01
C LEU A 70 -11.15 7.82 -3.80
N ILE A 71 -10.68 9.05 -3.99
CA ILE A 71 -10.25 9.92 -2.89
C ILE A 71 -11.40 10.18 -1.91
N LYS A 72 -12.61 10.41 -2.44
CA LYS A 72 -13.82 10.61 -1.63
C LYS A 72 -14.22 9.35 -0.83
N LEU A 73 -13.85 8.16 -1.30
CA LEU A 73 -14.08 6.89 -0.62
C LEU A 73 -13.03 6.58 0.46
N GLY A 74 -11.98 7.39 0.58
CA GLY A 74 -10.94 7.22 1.59
C GLY A 74 -9.54 6.88 1.05
N LEU A 75 -9.35 6.73 -0.27
CA LEU A 75 -8.01 6.59 -0.86
C LEU A 75 -7.32 7.95 -0.97
N LYS A 76 -7.01 8.52 0.19
CA LYS A 76 -6.34 9.82 0.33
C LYS A 76 -4.82 9.69 0.13
N HIS A 77 -4.11 10.81 0.13
CA HIS A 77 -2.64 10.84 0.15
C HIS A 77 -2.07 9.94 1.25
N ASN A 78 -1.07 9.13 0.91
CA ASN A 78 -0.41 8.13 1.77
C ASN A 78 -1.28 6.94 2.24
N THR A 79 -2.50 6.80 1.76
CA THR A 79 -3.30 5.61 2.07
C THR A 79 -2.59 4.35 1.55
N PRO A 80 -2.36 3.33 2.41
CA PRO A 80 -1.78 2.06 1.98
C PRO A 80 -2.80 1.22 1.20
N VAL A 81 -2.34 0.61 0.11
CA VAL A 81 -3.17 -0.17 -0.81
C VAL A 81 -2.49 -1.50 -1.13
N LYS A 82 -3.24 -2.59 -0.98
CA LYS A 82 -2.89 -3.92 -1.47
C LYS A 82 -3.58 -4.13 -2.81
N ILE A 83 -2.85 -4.57 -3.82
CA ILE A 83 -3.34 -4.75 -5.19
C ILE A 83 -3.33 -6.22 -5.52
N GLN A 84 -4.46 -6.76 -5.98
CA GLN A 84 -4.58 -8.16 -6.38
C GLN A 84 -3.51 -8.54 -7.40
N GLY A 85 -2.75 -9.61 -7.10
CA GLY A 85 -1.65 -10.09 -7.94
C GLY A 85 -0.31 -9.38 -7.75
N LEU A 86 -0.20 -8.47 -6.76
CA LEU A 86 1.04 -7.83 -6.38
C LEU A 86 1.30 -8.00 -4.87
N ASP A 87 2.51 -8.40 -4.50
CA ASP A 87 2.85 -8.75 -3.11
C ASP A 87 3.23 -7.55 -2.23
N SER A 88 3.41 -6.37 -2.82
CA SER A 88 3.82 -5.16 -2.10
C SER A 88 2.62 -4.31 -1.67
N ILE A 89 2.79 -3.55 -0.58
CA ILE A 89 1.89 -2.45 -0.24
C ILE A 89 2.30 -1.22 -1.05
N TYR A 90 1.33 -0.58 -1.69
CA TYR A 90 1.48 0.64 -2.48
C TYR A 90 0.91 1.82 -1.70
N LEU A 91 1.48 3.00 -1.87
CA LEU A 91 0.96 4.23 -1.28
C LEU A 91 0.28 5.09 -2.35
N VAL A 92 -0.84 5.69 -2.00
CA VAL A 92 -1.48 6.70 -2.85
C VAL A 92 -0.62 7.96 -2.83
N LYS A 93 0.02 8.29 -3.97
CA LYS A 93 0.93 9.43 -4.10
C LYS A 93 0.52 10.44 -5.18
N ASP A 94 -0.43 10.06 -6.04
CA ASP A 94 -0.81 10.93 -7.15
C ASP A 94 -2.32 10.89 -7.45
N LYS A 95 -2.78 11.90 -8.16
CA LYS A 95 -4.17 12.06 -8.60
C LYS A 95 -4.26 11.96 -10.11
N MET A 96 -5.20 11.18 -10.59
CA MET A 96 -5.50 11.09 -12.03
C MET A 96 -6.30 12.32 -12.52
N HIS A 97 -6.30 12.51 -13.83
CA HIS A 97 -7.11 13.54 -14.47
C HIS A 97 -8.58 13.41 -14.05
N ARG A 98 -9.26 14.54 -13.87
CA ARG A 98 -10.64 14.64 -13.35
C ARG A 98 -11.71 13.84 -14.11
N ARG A 99 -11.44 13.45 -15.36
CA ARG A 99 -12.34 12.62 -16.18
C ARG A 99 -12.25 11.13 -15.86
N LYS A 100 -11.20 10.69 -15.15
CA LYS A 100 -11.04 9.28 -14.74
C LYS A 100 -11.97 8.96 -13.59
N ARG A 101 -12.54 7.75 -13.63
CA ARG A 101 -13.46 7.24 -12.62
C ARG A 101 -13.14 5.79 -12.30
N ASN A 102 -13.27 5.42 -11.04
CA ASN A 102 -13.07 4.09 -10.50
C ASN A 102 -11.78 3.44 -11.05
N GLN A 103 -10.69 4.19 -11.03
CA GLN A 103 -9.43 3.80 -11.66
C GLN A 103 -8.25 4.13 -10.78
N ILE A 104 -7.27 3.22 -10.79
CA ILE A 104 -5.92 3.44 -10.30
C ILE A 104 -4.92 3.36 -11.44
N ASP A 105 -3.77 4.00 -11.27
CA ASP A 105 -2.66 3.97 -12.22
C ASP A 105 -1.38 3.62 -11.43
N ILE A 106 -0.78 2.48 -11.76
CA ILE A 106 0.34 1.93 -10.98
C ILE A 106 1.64 2.51 -11.52
N TYR A 107 2.43 3.10 -10.63
CA TYR A 107 3.73 3.66 -10.99
C TYR A 107 4.74 2.53 -11.22
N MET A 108 5.36 2.53 -12.40
CA MET A 108 6.35 1.54 -12.84
C MET A 108 7.76 2.14 -13.00
N GLY A 109 8.02 3.27 -12.34
CA GLY A 109 9.32 3.95 -12.42
C GLY A 109 9.65 4.38 -13.84
N VAL A 110 10.78 3.93 -14.35
CA VAL A 110 11.25 4.18 -15.72
C VAL A 110 11.05 3.01 -16.67
N ASP A 111 10.45 1.91 -16.21
CA ASP A 111 10.26 0.69 -16.97
C ASP A 111 9.02 0.77 -17.88
N VAL A 112 9.23 1.27 -19.10
CA VAL A 112 8.19 1.41 -20.13
C VAL A 112 7.63 0.06 -20.55
N LYS A 113 8.49 -0.95 -20.68
CA LYS A 113 8.09 -2.30 -21.10
C LYS A 113 7.11 -2.91 -20.11
N LYS A 114 7.45 -2.87 -18.83
CA LYS A 114 6.61 -3.36 -17.75
C LYS A 114 5.25 -2.64 -17.68
N ALA A 115 5.24 -1.32 -17.87
CA ALA A 115 4.00 -0.55 -17.90
C ALA A 115 3.10 -0.93 -19.08
N LYS A 116 3.69 -1.17 -20.27
CA LYS A 116 2.95 -1.63 -21.45
C LYS A 116 2.42 -3.06 -21.29
N GLU A 117 3.22 -3.96 -20.74
CA GLU A 117 2.83 -5.36 -20.48
C GLU A 117 1.71 -5.46 -19.43
N TRP A 118 1.65 -4.53 -18.49
CA TRP A 118 0.55 -4.46 -17.54
C TRP A 118 -0.79 -4.26 -18.23
N GLY A 119 -0.87 -3.33 -19.17
CA GLY A 119 -2.07 -3.02 -19.94
C GLY A 119 -3.21 -2.47 -19.07
N ILE A 120 -4.44 -2.90 -19.35
CA ILE A 120 -5.64 -2.52 -18.61
C ILE A 120 -6.23 -3.77 -17.96
N ARG A 121 -6.41 -3.73 -16.64
CA ARG A 121 -6.98 -4.84 -15.87
C ARG A 121 -8.14 -4.37 -15.01
N ARG A 122 -9.09 -5.26 -14.75
CA ARG A 122 -10.11 -5.08 -13.70
C ARG A 122 -9.76 -6.02 -12.57
N LEU A 123 -9.51 -5.47 -11.39
CA LEU A 123 -9.02 -6.23 -10.24
C LEU A 123 -9.53 -5.64 -8.93
N LYS A 124 -9.34 -6.39 -7.86
CA LYS A 124 -9.65 -5.95 -6.50
C LYS A 124 -8.45 -5.26 -5.88
N ILE A 125 -8.71 -4.22 -5.12
CA ILE A 125 -7.74 -3.62 -4.22
C ILE A 125 -8.31 -3.60 -2.81
N GLN A 126 -7.42 -3.62 -1.81
CA GLN A 126 -7.76 -3.35 -0.43
C GLN A 126 -7.02 -2.08 -0.01
N TYR A 127 -7.73 -1.12 0.56
CA TYR A 127 -7.13 0.12 1.06
C TYR A 127 -7.35 0.25 2.56
N GLY A 128 -6.30 0.69 3.26
CA GLY A 128 -6.29 0.83 4.72
C GLY A 128 -6.88 2.18 5.15
N VAL A 129 -7.95 2.14 5.96
CA VAL A 129 -8.48 3.31 6.66
C VAL A 129 -8.03 3.20 8.12
N LEU A 130 -7.44 4.27 8.66
CA LEU A 130 -7.03 4.27 10.08
C LEU A 130 -8.22 4.02 10.99
N LYS A 131 -8.07 3.12 11.95
CA LYS A 131 -9.11 2.84 12.98
C LYS A 131 -9.54 4.11 13.70
N SER A 132 -8.61 5.04 13.93
CA SER A 132 -8.88 6.34 14.57
C SER A 132 -9.74 7.30 13.73
N GLU A 133 -9.88 7.07 12.43
CA GLU A 133 -10.71 7.89 11.52
C GLU A 133 -12.12 7.33 11.34
N LEU A 134 -12.41 6.15 11.91
CA LEU A 134 -13.72 5.53 11.84
C LEU A 134 -14.63 6.08 12.96
N PRO A 135 -15.94 6.26 12.70
CA PRO A 135 -16.90 6.52 13.76
C PRO A 135 -16.88 5.42 14.81
N ASN A 136 -17.00 5.78 16.09
CA ASN A 136 -16.92 4.82 17.21
C ASN A 136 -17.93 3.65 17.13
N ASP A 137 -18.98 3.75 16.33
CA ASP A 137 -20.00 2.71 16.15
C ASP A 137 -19.60 1.61 15.13
N SER A 138 -18.40 1.70 14.53
CA SER A 138 -17.95 0.79 13.47
C SER A 138 -16.95 -0.29 13.95
N ILE A 139 -16.73 -0.43 15.27
CA ILE A 139 -15.70 -1.31 15.86
C ILE A 139 -16.37 -2.48 16.63
N HIS A 140 -17.41 -3.08 16.08
CA HIS A 140 -18.00 -4.31 16.63
C HIS A 140 -18.03 -5.42 15.59
#